data_8c09108afbafea1052c886e169b9035f
#
_entry.id   8c09108afbafea1052c886e169b9035f
#
_cell.length_a   1.000
_cell.length_b   1.000
_cell.length_c   1.000
_cell.angle_alpha   90.00
_cell.angle_beta   90.00
_cell.angle_gamma   90.00
#
_symmetry.space_group_name_H-M   'P 1'
#
loop_
_entity.id
_entity.type
_entity.pdbx_description
1 polymer ?
#
loop_
_entity_poly.entity_id
_entity_poly.type
_entity_poly.pdbx_seq_one_letter_code
_entity_poly.pdbx_strand_id
1 'polypeptide(L)'
;SSRSKKRIALTAALDRLHGRGIQVATEVLTLLREGFADAAFSRWRTLHEISVVAMVLGDHGEDLAVRYLDHDLVEAQRAADVFQRCHPKEAAQRKNVAELRQTKAEYDAVVAHYGPAFKSPYGWAAKHLGKEKPTFQHLEEAADQAQMRLQYKVASYGVHAGTKGLTSSVADVFGEGPPGAASIGGLHEAGIETAYSLVRVAGPLLGPNWSVDKLAGLKTLIKLRDAAAKAFSQGGRAIGEATWVSEDEIEAWQKEAER
;
A
#
# COMPACT_ATOMS: atom_id res chain seq x y z
N SER A 1 15.91 -0.13 32.97
CA SER A 1 16.73 -0.03 31.73
C SER A 1 16.53 -1.17 30.74
N SER A 2 15.96 -2.31 31.14
CA SER A 2 15.69 -3.48 30.28
C SER A 2 14.53 -3.26 29.27
N ARG A 3 13.54 -2.42 29.58
CA ARG A 3 12.39 -2.14 28.68
C ARG A 3 12.71 -1.20 27.51
N SER A 4 13.76 -0.37 27.61
CA SER A 4 14.15 0.57 26.55
C SER A 4 14.84 -0.10 25.38
N LYS A 5 15.66 -1.14 25.61
CA LYS A 5 16.34 -1.88 24.53
C LYS A 5 15.41 -2.76 23.67
N LYS A 6 14.21 -3.09 24.17
CA LYS A 6 13.29 -4.02 23.52
C LYS A 6 12.42 -3.45 22.40
N ARG A 7 12.60 -2.18 21.98
CA ARG A 7 11.76 -1.55 20.94
C ARG A 7 12.54 -0.89 19.80
N ILE A 8 13.81 -1.21 19.64
CA ILE A 8 14.66 -0.55 18.64
C ILE A 8 14.22 -0.96 17.22
N ALA A 9 13.99 -2.25 16.99
CA ALA A 9 13.60 -2.74 15.68
C ALA A 9 12.18 -2.27 15.30
N LEU A 10 11.23 -2.35 16.24
CA LEU A 10 9.86 -1.87 16.01
C LEU A 10 9.83 -0.37 15.67
N THR A 11 10.51 0.46 16.45
CA THR A 11 10.58 1.89 16.18
C THR A 11 11.24 2.16 14.82
N ALA A 12 12.37 1.52 14.54
CA ALA A 12 13.07 1.70 13.27
C ALA A 12 12.23 1.26 12.06
N ALA A 13 11.48 0.16 12.18
CA ALA A 13 10.58 -0.30 11.12
C ALA A 13 9.40 0.67 10.92
N LEU A 14 8.74 1.09 12.00
CA LEU A 14 7.61 2.01 11.94
C LEU A 14 8.00 3.39 11.41
N ASP A 15 9.16 3.94 11.82
CA ASP A 15 9.67 5.21 11.31
C ASP A 15 9.91 5.16 9.79
N ARG A 16 10.52 4.07 9.31
CA ARG A 16 10.76 3.87 7.86
C ARG A 16 9.44 3.71 7.09
N LEU A 17 8.50 2.93 7.61
CA LEU A 17 7.17 2.77 7.01
C LEU A 17 6.40 4.08 6.98
N HIS A 18 6.47 4.88 8.05
CA HIS A 18 5.84 6.20 8.11
C HIS A 18 6.45 7.16 7.09
N GLY A 19 7.79 7.26 7.03
CA GLY A 19 8.46 8.10 6.03
C GLY A 19 8.09 7.69 4.59
N ARG A 20 8.06 6.38 4.31
CA ARG A 20 7.62 5.87 3.01
C ARG A 20 6.14 6.14 2.75
N GLY A 21 5.29 6.04 3.78
CA GLY A 21 3.87 6.35 3.71
C GLY A 21 3.61 7.81 3.32
N ILE A 22 4.33 8.75 3.94
CA ILE A 22 4.26 10.19 3.58
C ILE A 22 4.68 10.40 2.12
N GLN A 23 5.77 9.78 1.68
CA GLN A 23 6.23 9.88 0.30
C GLN A 23 5.16 9.40 -0.67
N VAL A 24 4.60 8.21 -0.44
CA VAL A 24 3.56 7.64 -1.32
C VAL A 24 2.29 8.49 -1.33
N ALA A 25 1.87 9.03 -0.18
CA ALA A 25 0.73 9.92 -0.11
C ALA A 25 0.97 11.24 -0.90
N THR A 26 2.19 11.75 -0.89
CA THR A 26 2.57 12.93 -1.70
C THR A 26 2.50 12.61 -3.19
N GLU A 27 2.95 11.41 -3.60
CA GLU A 27 2.84 10.93 -4.98
C GLU A 27 1.36 10.80 -5.41
N VAL A 28 0.49 10.22 -4.55
CA VAL A 28 -0.96 10.17 -4.79
C VAL A 28 -1.54 11.57 -4.95
N LEU A 29 -1.23 12.50 -4.06
CA LEU A 29 -1.72 13.88 -4.13
C LEU A 29 -1.31 14.58 -5.44
N THR A 30 -0.09 14.34 -5.91
CA THR A 30 0.40 14.86 -7.19
C THR A 30 -0.43 14.31 -8.36
N LEU A 31 -0.67 12.99 -8.37
CA LEU A 31 -1.48 12.34 -9.41
C LEU A 31 -2.94 12.85 -9.40
N LEU A 32 -3.51 13.06 -8.20
CA LEU A 32 -4.86 13.63 -8.07
C LEU A 32 -4.96 15.05 -8.62
N ARG A 33 -3.95 15.89 -8.37
CA ARG A 33 -3.89 17.27 -8.90
C ARG A 33 -3.82 17.33 -10.41
N GLU A 34 -3.16 16.34 -11.01
CA GLU A 34 -3.00 16.25 -12.47
C GLU A 34 -4.14 15.46 -13.16
N GLY A 35 -5.15 14.99 -12.40
CA GLY A 35 -6.31 14.30 -12.95
C GLY A 35 -6.09 12.82 -13.29
N PHE A 36 -5.08 12.16 -12.71
CA PHE A 36 -4.78 10.74 -12.96
C PHE A 36 -5.35 9.84 -11.86
N ALA A 37 -6.67 9.65 -11.85
CA ALA A 37 -7.39 8.90 -10.83
C ALA A 37 -6.92 7.43 -10.69
N ASP A 38 -6.82 6.71 -11.81
CA ASP A 38 -6.39 5.30 -11.83
C ASP A 38 -4.95 5.13 -11.33
N ALA A 39 -4.05 6.03 -11.76
CA ALA A 39 -2.67 6.03 -11.29
C ALA A 39 -2.58 6.37 -9.80
N ALA A 40 -3.37 7.35 -9.33
CA ALA A 40 -3.47 7.71 -7.93
C ALA A 40 -3.97 6.53 -7.09
N PHE A 41 -5.01 5.84 -7.54
CA PHE A 41 -5.57 4.68 -6.85
C PHE A 41 -4.61 3.48 -6.86
N SER A 42 -3.95 3.23 -7.99
CA SER A 42 -2.88 2.23 -8.09
C SER A 42 -1.71 2.54 -7.15
N ARG A 43 -1.39 3.82 -6.97
CA ARG A 43 -0.34 4.25 -6.04
C ARG A 43 -0.79 4.16 -4.59
N TRP A 44 -2.06 4.49 -4.28
CA TRP A 44 -2.66 4.27 -2.98
C TRP A 44 -2.55 2.80 -2.52
N ARG A 45 -2.67 1.82 -3.41
CA ARG A 45 -2.48 0.41 -3.08
C ARG A 45 -1.18 0.16 -2.31
N THR A 46 -0.08 0.83 -2.70
CA THR A 46 1.19 0.73 -1.95
C THR A 46 1.08 1.33 -0.55
N LEU A 47 0.34 2.44 -0.40
CA LEU A 47 0.12 3.05 0.92
C LEU A 47 -0.74 2.14 1.82
N HIS A 48 -1.73 1.47 1.25
CA HIS A 48 -2.51 0.47 1.97
C HIS A 48 -1.63 -0.70 2.46
N GLU A 49 -0.75 -1.24 1.61
CA GLU A 49 0.21 -2.26 2.01
C GLU A 49 1.11 -1.79 3.17
N ILE A 50 1.63 -0.57 3.09
CA ILE A 50 2.43 0.05 4.16
C ILE A 50 1.63 0.15 5.45
N SER A 51 0.36 0.58 5.37
CA SER A 51 -0.51 0.76 6.55
C SER A 51 -0.81 -0.56 7.24
N VAL A 52 -1.14 -1.59 6.47
CA VAL A 52 -1.40 -2.95 7.00
C VAL A 52 -0.16 -3.52 7.68
N VAL A 53 1.02 -3.41 7.04
CA VAL A 53 2.28 -3.87 7.66
C VAL A 53 2.57 -3.10 8.95
N ALA A 54 2.40 -1.78 8.96
CA ALA A 54 2.62 -0.97 10.16
C ALA A 54 1.70 -1.38 11.32
N MET A 55 0.41 -1.62 11.03
CA MET A 55 -0.57 -2.09 12.03
C MET A 55 -0.18 -3.46 12.58
N VAL A 56 0.12 -4.43 11.73
CA VAL A 56 0.53 -5.79 12.15
C VAL A 56 1.81 -5.75 13.00
N LEU A 57 2.80 -4.92 12.63
CA LEU A 57 4.01 -4.74 13.44
C LEU A 57 3.70 -4.08 14.81
N GLY A 58 2.80 -3.09 14.81
CA GLY A 58 2.38 -2.40 16.04
C GLY A 58 1.72 -3.35 17.04
N ASP A 59 0.87 -4.24 16.56
CA ASP A 59 0.11 -5.20 17.37
C ASP A 59 0.99 -6.33 17.92
N HIS A 60 1.93 -6.82 17.12
CA HIS A 60 2.80 -7.95 17.51
C HIS A 60 4.15 -7.54 18.12
N GLY A 61 4.58 -6.29 17.92
CA GLY A 61 5.72 -5.69 18.63
C GLY A 61 7.09 -6.10 18.11
N GLU A 62 8.08 -6.08 19.03
CA GLU A 62 9.51 -6.16 18.72
C GLU A 62 9.93 -7.45 18.04
N ASP A 63 9.46 -8.62 18.49
CA ASP A 63 9.85 -9.92 17.90
C ASP A 63 9.48 -9.99 16.42
N LEU A 64 8.26 -9.52 16.07
CA LEU A 64 7.83 -9.46 14.68
C LEU A 64 8.59 -8.43 13.87
N ALA A 65 8.92 -7.27 14.47
CA ALA A 65 9.66 -6.23 13.80
C ALA A 65 11.11 -6.65 13.47
N VAL A 66 11.78 -7.40 14.37
CA VAL A 66 13.08 -8.00 14.07
C VAL A 66 12.97 -8.94 12.87
N ARG A 67 12.00 -9.85 12.88
CA ARG A 67 11.77 -10.77 11.76
C ARG A 67 11.47 -10.04 10.45
N TYR A 68 10.69 -8.94 10.51
CA TYR A 68 10.38 -8.10 9.35
C TYR A 68 11.65 -7.47 8.75
N LEU A 69 12.52 -6.92 9.60
CA LEU A 69 13.77 -6.32 9.13
C LEU A 69 14.76 -7.38 8.60
N ASP A 70 14.87 -8.54 9.26
CA ASP A 70 15.73 -9.64 8.82
C ASP A 70 15.25 -10.26 7.49
N HIS A 71 13.97 -10.10 7.14
CA HIS A 71 13.45 -10.61 5.87
C HIS A 71 14.03 -9.91 4.63
N ASP A 72 14.66 -8.75 4.81
CA ASP A 72 15.45 -8.09 3.75
C ASP A 72 16.51 -9.04 3.16
N LEU A 73 17.10 -9.93 3.97
CA LEU A 73 18.06 -10.94 3.50
C LEU A 73 17.42 -11.97 2.53
N VAL A 74 16.12 -12.25 2.68
CA VAL A 74 15.38 -13.11 1.74
C VAL A 74 15.16 -12.38 0.42
N GLU A 75 14.79 -11.10 0.47
CA GLU A 75 14.61 -10.30 -0.75
C GLU A 75 15.95 -10.03 -1.45
N ALA A 76 17.04 -9.79 -0.70
CA ALA A 76 18.38 -9.66 -1.24
C ALA A 76 18.82 -10.93 -1.99
N GLN A 77 18.59 -12.12 -1.43
CA GLN A 77 18.89 -13.37 -2.12
C GLN A 77 18.07 -13.55 -3.39
N ARG A 78 16.78 -13.22 -3.38
CA ARG A 78 15.93 -13.26 -4.59
C ARG A 78 16.47 -12.33 -5.68
N ALA A 79 16.88 -11.13 -5.31
CA ALA A 79 17.48 -10.18 -6.26
C ALA A 79 18.81 -10.71 -6.79
N ALA A 80 19.64 -11.33 -5.96
CA ALA A 80 20.90 -11.98 -6.36
C ALA A 80 20.66 -13.13 -7.35
N ASP A 81 19.65 -13.98 -7.10
CA ASP A 81 19.29 -15.09 -8.00
C ASP A 81 18.83 -14.57 -9.38
N VAL A 82 18.06 -13.47 -9.42
CA VAL A 82 17.66 -12.80 -10.66
C VAL A 82 18.88 -12.22 -11.36
N PHE A 83 19.75 -11.52 -10.64
CA PHE A 83 20.97 -10.95 -11.21
C PHE A 83 21.87 -12.02 -11.83
N GLN A 84 22.13 -13.11 -11.13
CA GLN A 84 22.94 -14.23 -11.66
C GLN A 84 22.35 -14.82 -12.94
N ARG A 85 21.04 -14.96 -13.01
CA ARG A 85 20.33 -15.54 -14.14
C ARG A 85 20.31 -14.62 -15.35
N CYS A 86 20.09 -13.31 -15.12
CA CYS A 86 19.97 -12.31 -16.19
C CYS A 86 21.32 -11.76 -16.67
N HIS A 87 22.34 -11.74 -15.78
CA HIS A 87 23.66 -11.16 -16.00
C HIS A 87 24.81 -12.12 -15.64
N PRO A 88 24.89 -13.33 -16.26
CA PRO A 88 25.83 -14.36 -15.82
C PRO A 88 27.30 -13.97 -15.99
N LYS A 89 27.64 -13.15 -16.99
CA LYS A 89 29.02 -12.67 -17.22
C LYS A 89 29.47 -11.69 -16.13
N GLU A 90 28.61 -10.74 -15.78
CA GLU A 90 28.83 -9.77 -14.74
C GLU A 90 28.88 -10.44 -13.35
N ALA A 91 27.98 -11.40 -13.11
CA ALA A 91 27.95 -12.18 -11.88
C ALA A 91 29.23 -13.01 -11.68
N ALA A 92 29.90 -13.42 -12.75
CA ALA A 92 31.18 -14.16 -12.70
C ALA A 92 32.41 -13.28 -12.37
N GLN A 93 32.30 -11.96 -12.32
CA GLN A 93 33.40 -11.08 -11.90
C GLN A 93 33.70 -11.30 -10.42
N ARG A 94 35.02 -11.27 -10.07
CA ARG A 94 35.50 -11.60 -8.70
C ARG A 94 34.78 -10.82 -7.60
N LYS A 95 34.54 -9.51 -7.83
CA LYS A 95 33.84 -8.66 -6.87
C LYS A 95 32.40 -9.18 -6.63
N ASN A 96 31.65 -9.38 -7.69
CA ASN A 96 30.26 -9.83 -7.60
C ASN A 96 30.13 -11.25 -7.02
N VAL A 97 31.07 -12.14 -7.34
CA VAL A 97 31.13 -13.49 -6.73
C VAL A 97 31.27 -13.42 -5.22
N ALA A 98 32.09 -12.52 -4.69
CA ALA A 98 32.27 -12.36 -3.25
C ALA A 98 30.96 -11.84 -2.58
N GLU A 99 30.36 -10.81 -3.17
CA GLU A 99 29.09 -10.25 -2.68
C GLU A 99 27.95 -11.28 -2.72
N LEU A 100 27.82 -12.03 -3.81
CA LEU A 100 26.80 -13.08 -3.95
C LEU A 100 26.98 -14.22 -2.93
N ARG A 101 28.23 -14.59 -2.65
CA ARG A 101 28.52 -15.61 -1.61
C ARG A 101 28.17 -15.11 -0.21
N GLN A 102 28.45 -13.85 0.09
CA GLN A 102 28.10 -13.25 1.36
C GLN A 102 26.58 -13.20 1.53
N THR A 103 25.84 -12.66 0.54
CA THR A 103 24.38 -12.63 0.53
C THR A 103 23.78 -14.02 0.75
N LYS A 104 24.32 -15.03 0.07
CA LYS A 104 23.87 -16.41 0.23
C LYS A 104 24.11 -16.95 1.64
N ALA A 105 25.26 -16.65 2.24
CA ALA A 105 25.58 -17.10 3.59
C ALA A 105 24.65 -16.43 4.64
N GLU A 106 24.40 -15.14 4.51
CA GLU A 106 23.47 -14.40 5.37
C GLU A 106 22.04 -14.93 5.23
N TYR A 107 21.57 -15.17 4.00
CA TYR A 107 20.28 -15.79 3.73
C TYR A 107 20.17 -17.20 4.37
N ASP A 108 21.19 -18.06 4.20
CA ASP A 108 21.17 -19.40 4.75
C ASP A 108 21.11 -19.37 6.28
N ALA A 109 21.85 -18.45 6.91
CA ALA A 109 21.84 -18.26 8.36
C ALA A 109 20.47 -17.82 8.86
N VAL A 110 19.83 -16.83 8.22
CA VAL A 110 18.50 -16.33 8.64
C VAL A 110 17.41 -17.37 8.43
N VAL A 111 17.48 -18.15 7.34
CA VAL A 111 16.54 -19.24 7.10
C VAL A 111 16.73 -20.40 8.07
N ALA A 112 17.98 -20.73 8.43
CA ALA A 112 18.26 -21.73 9.47
C ALA A 112 17.72 -21.29 10.84
N HIS A 113 17.78 -19.99 11.15
CA HIS A 113 17.29 -19.43 12.40
C HIS A 113 15.75 -19.42 12.49
N TYR A 114 15.07 -18.98 11.42
CA TYR A 114 13.60 -18.79 11.45
C TYR A 114 12.80 -19.96 10.86
N GLY A 115 13.46 -20.86 10.17
CA GLY A 115 12.86 -22.03 9.52
C GLY A 115 12.38 -21.77 8.08
N PRO A 116 11.99 -22.85 7.35
CA PRO A 116 11.72 -22.78 5.92
C PRO A 116 10.55 -21.90 5.51
N ALA A 117 9.56 -21.69 6.38
CA ALA A 117 8.43 -20.80 6.13
C ALA A 117 8.86 -19.34 5.92
N PHE A 118 10.01 -18.96 6.49
CA PHE A 118 10.58 -17.60 6.37
C PHE A 118 10.94 -17.23 4.93
N LYS A 119 11.13 -18.20 4.04
CA LYS A 119 11.42 -17.99 2.60
C LYS A 119 10.23 -17.41 1.80
N SER A 120 9.01 -17.49 2.30
CA SER A 120 7.83 -17.00 1.57
C SER A 120 7.79 -15.46 1.54
N PRO A 121 7.05 -14.81 0.62
CA PRO A 121 7.01 -13.34 0.50
C PRO A 121 6.65 -12.61 1.80
N TYR A 122 5.79 -13.21 2.63
CA TYR A 122 5.43 -12.68 3.96
C TYR A 122 5.88 -13.62 5.08
N GLY A 123 6.99 -14.37 4.84
CA GLY A 123 7.52 -15.37 5.78
C GLY A 123 7.91 -14.82 7.14
N TRP A 124 8.23 -13.53 7.20
CA TRP A 124 8.47 -12.82 8.46
C TRP A 124 7.27 -12.90 9.42
N ALA A 125 6.03 -12.92 8.90
CA ALA A 125 4.81 -13.02 9.68
C ALA A 125 4.36 -14.46 9.95
N ALA A 126 4.96 -15.47 9.33
CA ALA A 126 4.50 -16.87 9.34
C ALA A 126 4.21 -17.40 10.77
N LYS A 127 5.15 -17.22 11.68
CA LYS A 127 5.04 -17.66 13.09
C LYS A 127 3.86 -16.97 13.80
N HIS A 128 3.73 -15.65 13.64
CA HIS A 128 2.74 -14.85 14.36
C HIS A 128 1.32 -15.04 13.84
N LEU A 129 1.18 -15.33 12.55
CA LEU A 129 -0.11 -15.59 11.92
C LEU A 129 -0.49 -17.09 11.91
N GLY A 130 0.40 -17.98 12.37
CA GLY A 130 0.15 -19.43 12.33
C GLY A 130 -0.03 -19.99 10.91
N LYS A 131 0.66 -19.38 9.91
CA LYS A 131 0.56 -19.76 8.50
C LYS A 131 1.94 -20.10 7.93
N GLU A 132 2.08 -21.24 7.25
CA GLU A 132 3.35 -21.59 6.59
C GLU A 132 3.69 -20.67 5.42
N LYS A 133 2.69 -20.26 4.68
CA LYS A 133 2.81 -19.37 3.50
C LYS A 133 1.81 -18.21 3.63
N PRO A 134 2.10 -17.21 4.49
CA PRO A 134 1.21 -16.07 4.61
C PRO A 134 1.13 -15.30 3.30
N THR A 135 -0.02 -14.72 3.06
CA THR A 135 -0.30 -13.83 1.93
C THR A 135 -0.63 -12.44 2.45
N PHE A 136 -0.66 -11.44 1.58
CA PHE A 136 -1.09 -10.09 1.97
C PHE A 136 -2.53 -10.09 2.54
N GLN A 137 -3.42 -10.93 2.01
CA GLN A 137 -4.77 -11.09 2.57
C GLN A 137 -4.76 -11.51 4.04
N HIS A 138 -3.87 -12.42 4.44
CA HIS A 138 -3.73 -12.81 5.84
C HIS A 138 -3.23 -11.67 6.73
N LEU A 139 -2.44 -10.74 6.17
CA LEU A 139 -2.03 -9.52 6.88
C LEU A 139 -3.20 -8.54 7.00
N GLU A 140 -4.03 -8.37 5.96
CA GLU A 140 -5.25 -7.56 6.00
C GLU A 140 -6.22 -8.09 7.06
N GLU A 141 -6.40 -9.40 7.13
CA GLU A 141 -7.23 -10.07 8.15
C GLU A 141 -6.68 -9.81 9.55
N ALA A 142 -5.37 -9.95 9.77
CA ALA A 142 -4.72 -9.70 11.05
C ALA A 142 -4.77 -8.24 11.49
N ALA A 143 -4.80 -7.30 10.55
CA ALA A 143 -4.91 -5.86 10.80
C ALA A 143 -6.37 -5.36 10.85
N ASP A 144 -7.36 -6.24 10.82
CA ASP A 144 -8.79 -5.89 10.72
C ASP A 144 -9.09 -4.97 9.52
N GLN A 145 -8.46 -5.28 8.37
CA GLN A 145 -8.59 -4.55 7.11
C GLN A 145 -9.13 -5.42 5.96
N ALA A 146 -9.72 -6.57 6.27
CA ALA A 146 -10.23 -7.52 5.25
C ALA A 146 -11.28 -6.88 4.32
N GLN A 147 -12.06 -5.90 4.82
CA GLN A 147 -13.05 -5.15 4.04
C GLN A 147 -12.42 -4.33 2.90
N MET A 148 -11.12 -3.99 2.99
CA MET A 148 -10.40 -3.23 1.96
C MET A 148 -9.96 -4.08 0.77
N ARG A 149 -10.21 -5.40 0.82
CA ARG A 149 -9.74 -6.35 -0.19
C ARG A 149 -10.27 -6.07 -1.60
N LEU A 150 -11.51 -5.58 -1.71
CA LEU A 150 -12.10 -5.22 -3.00
C LEU A 150 -11.37 -4.01 -3.61
N GLN A 151 -11.21 -2.94 -2.84
CA GLN A 151 -10.51 -1.71 -3.25
C GLN A 151 -9.06 -2.02 -3.65
N TYR A 152 -8.37 -2.85 -2.86
CA TYR A 152 -7.01 -3.29 -3.16
C TYR A 152 -6.93 -4.04 -4.51
N LYS A 153 -7.90 -4.93 -4.81
CA LYS A 153 -7.96 -5.64 -6.08
C LYS A 153 -8.22 -4.69 -7.25
N VAL A 154 -9.18 -3.76 -7.11
CA VAL A 154 -9.49 -2.77 -8.14
C VAL A 154 -8.27 -1.90 -8.42
N ALA A 155 -7.61 -1.38 -7.38
CA ALA A 155 -6.38 -0.61 -7.51
C ALA A 155 -5.23 -1.38 -8.19
N SER A 156 -5.25 -2.72 -8.11
CA SER A 156 -4.26 -3.58 -8.78
C SER A 156 -4.46 -3.68 -10.30
N TYR A 157 -5.65 -3.41 -10.81
CA TYR A 157 -5.91 -3.49 -12.25
C TYR A 157 -5.09 -2.48 -13.03
N GLY A 158 -4.92 -1.26 -12.53
CA GLY A 158 -4.10 -0.22 -13.16
C GLY A 158 -2.58 -0.46 -13.08
N VAL A 159 -2.13 -1.48 -12.32
CA VAL A 159 -0.69 -1.83 -12.20
C VAL A 159 -0.26 -2.82 -13.30
N HIS A 160 -1.18 -3.65 -13.79
CA HIS A 160 -0.88 -4.75 -14.69
C HIS A 160 -1.57 -4.55 -16.04
N ALA A 161 -0.91 -4.93 -17.14
CA ALA A 161 -1.47 -4.93 -18.48
C ALA A 161 -2.46 -6.10 -18.71
N GLY A 162 -3.31 -6.38 -17.73
CA GLY A 162 -4.38 -7.36 -17.85
C GLY A 162 -5.62 -6.73 -18.50
N THR A 163 -6.52 -7.56 -19.06
CA THR A 163 -7.75 -7.09 -19.71
C THR A 163 -8.59 -6.19 -18.81
N LYS A 164 -8.65 -6.47 -17.51
CA LYS A 164 -9.37 -5.60 -16.55
C LYS A 164 -8.75 -4.20 -16.44
N GLY A 165 -7.43 -4.07 -16.47
CA GLY A 165 -6.75 -2.76 -16.47
C GLY A 165 -6.98 -1.95 -17.75
N LEU A 166 -7.32 -2.63 -18.84
CA LEU A 166 -7.64 -1.97 -20.10
C LEU A 166 -9.13 -1.58 -20.23
N THR A 167 -10.03 -2.29 -19.56
CA THR A 167 -11.48 -2.16 -19.71
C THR A 167 -12.21 -1.61 -18.48
N SER A 168 -11.49 -1.27 -17.43
CA SER A 168 -12.04 -0.83 -16.14
C SER A 168 -11.31 0.40 -15.60
N SER A 169 -11.10 1.41 -16.46
CA SER A 169 -10.65 2.72 -15.99
C SER A 169 -11.76 3.34 -15.14
N VAL A 170 -11.38 3.95 -14.01
CA VAL A 170 -12.32 4.73 -13.20
C VAL A 170 -12.84 5.92 -14.02
N ALA A 171 -12.02 6.44 -14.95
CA ALA A 171 -12.42 7.49 -15.89
C ALA A 171 -13.48 7.01 -16.90
N ASP A 172 -13.47 5.73 -17.31
CA ASP A 172 -14.44 5.18 -18.27
C ASP A 172 -15.85 5.08 -17.69
N VAL A 173 -15.98 5.00 -16.36
CA VAL A 173 -17.31 5.00 -15.69
C VAL A 173 -18.03 6.33 -15.86
N PHE A 174 -17.30 7.40 -16.11
CA PHE A 174 -17.83 8.77 -16.26
C PHE A 174 -17.85 9.27 -17.71
N GLY A 175 -17.48 8.43 -18.69
CA GLY A 175 -17.81 8.61 -20.12
C GLY A 175 -17.13 9.77 -20.86
N GLU A 176 -16.13 10.43 -20.30
CA GLU A 176 -15.56 11.64 -20.90
C GLU A 176 -14.03 11.59 -21.07
N GLY A 177 -13.61 11.59 -22.30
CA GLY A 177 -12.22 11.78 -22.73
C GLY A 177 -11.62 10.60 -23.50
N PRO A 178 -10.57 10.82 -24.29
CA PRO A 178 -9.85 9.74 -24.94
C PRO A 178 -9.19 8.84 -23.89
N PRO A 179 -9.08 7.52 -24.16
CA PRO A 179 -8.43 6.57 -23.24
C PRO A 179 -7.05 7.07 -22.81
N GLY A 180 -6.80 7.09 -21.49
CA GLY A 180 -5.53 7.52 -20.92
C GLY A 180 -5.36 9.04 -20.71
N ALA A 181 -6.40 9.85 -20.99
CA ALA A 181 -6.38 11.27 -20.67
C ALA A 181 -6.56 11.54 -19.17
N ALA A 182 -6.15 12.72 -18.73
CA ALA A 182 -6.50 13.22 -17.40
C ALA A 182 -8.02 13.40 -17.29
N SER A 183 -8.59 13.01 -16.14
CA SER A 183 -10.02 13.05 -15.86
C SER A 183 -10.27 13.51 -14.42
N ILE A 184 -11.43 14.11 -14.19
CA ILE A 184 -11.92 14.43 -12.84
C ILE A 184 -12.68 13.26 -12.19
N GLY A 185 -13.05 12.23 -12.98
CA GLY A 185 -13.74 11.04 -12.50
C GLY A 185 -12.87 10.21 -11.56
N GLY A 186 -13.45 9.70 -10.47
CA GLY A 186 -12.79 8.76 -9.54
C GLY A 186 -11.69 9.33 -8.63
N LEU A 187 -11.40 10.63 -8.70
CA LEU A 187 -10.36 11.26 -7.87
C LEU A 187 -10.66 11.16 -6.36
N HIS A 188 -11.94 11.16 -5.99
CA HIS A 188 -12.37 11.20 -4.59
C HIS A 188 -12.01 9.92 -3.83
N GLU A 189 -12.11 8.75 -4.45
CA GLU A 189 -11.83 7.46 -3.81
C GLU A 189 -10.37 7.35 -3.39
N ALA A 190 -9.43 7.63 -4.31
CA ALA A 190 -8.02 7.60 -4.00
C ALA A 190 -7.63 8.63 -2.92
N GLY A 191 -8.28 9.80 -2.91
CA GLY A 191 -8.07 10.84 -1.91
C GLY A 191 -8.56 10.44 -0.51
N ILE A 192 -9.78 9.91 -0.43
CA ILE A 192 -10.37 9.41 0.82
C ILE A 192 -9.51 8.30 1.41
N GLU A 193 -9.22 7.28 0.63
CA GLU A 193 -8.48 6.12 1.09
C GLU A 193 -7.02 6.46 1.47
N THR A 194 -6.42 7.47 0.83
CA THR A 194 -5.11 8.00 1.22
C THR A 194 -5.15 8.64 2.61
N ALA A 195 -6.17 9.46 2.89
CA ALA A 195 -6.32 10.09 4.20
C ALA A 195 -6.50 9.05 5.32
N TYR A 196 -7.30 8.02 5.10
CA TYR A 196 -7.47 6.92 6.05
C TYR A 196 -6.19 6.11 6.26
N SER A 197 -5.50 5.77 5.18
CA SER A 197 -4.27 4.97 5.24
C SER A 197 -3.14 5.70 5.97
N LEU A 198 -3.00 7.03 5.82
CA LEU A 198 -2.01 7.83 6.56
C LEU A 198 -2.22 7.76 8.07
N VAL A 199 -3.47 7.83 8.54
CA VAL A 199 -3.75 7.70 9.99
C VAL A 199 -3.43 6.29 10.48
N ARG A 200 -3.71 5.26 9.68
CA ARG A 200 -3.36 3.86 10.01
C ARG A 200 -1.84 3.66 10.11
N VAL A 201 -1.05 4.29 9.24
CA VAL A 201 0.43 4.25 9.32
C VAL A 201 0.95 4.97 10.57
N ALA A 202 0.36 6.12 10.91
CA ALA A 202 0.79 6.93 12.04
C ALA A 202 0.39 6.33 13.41
N GLY A 203 -0.73 5.59 13.47
CA GLY A 203 -1.27 5.03 14.71
C GLY A 203 -0.26 4.21 15.52
N PRO A 204 0.40 3.20 14.95
CA PRO A 204 1.37 2.36 15.64
C PRO A 204 2.58 3.10 16.24
N LEU A 205 2.98 4.25 15.65
CA LEU A 205 4.07 5.10 16.18
C LEU A 205 3.75 5.68 17.55
N LEU A 206 2.47 5.86 17.87
CA LEU A 206 2.06 6.41 19.16
C LEU A 206 2.40 5.44 20.31
N GLY A 207 2.50 4.13 19.99
CA GLY A 207 2.85 3.09 20.96
C GLY A 207 1.84 3.00 22.12
N PRO A 208 2.05 2.08 23.06
CA PRO A 208 1.09 1.83 24.15
C PRO A 208 1.17 2.83 25.31
N ASN A 209 2.21 3.66 25.38
CA ASN A 209 2.36 4.65 26.44
C ASN A 209 1.66 5.96 26.02
N TRP A 210 0.42 6.11 26.41
CA TRP A 210 -0.38 7.29 26.11
C TRP A 210 0.07 8.51 26.92
N SER A 211 0.18 9.65 26.27
CA SER A 211 0.34 10.96 26.87
C SER A 211 -0.73 11.91 26.31
N VAL A 212 -0.94 13.05 26.98
CA VAL A 212 -1.87 14.08 26.50
C VAL A 212 -1.49 14.54 25.07
N ASP A 213 -0.19 14.73 24.81
CA ASP A 213 0.30 15.17 23.51
C ASP A 213 0.01 14.14 22.41
N LYS A 214 0.21 12.85 22.69
CA LYS A 214 -0.10 11.78 21.76
C LYS A 214 -1.59 11.69 21.45
N LEU A 215 -2.44 11.84 22.49
CA LEU A 215 -3.89 11.87 22.31
C LEU A 215 -4.33 13.10 21.51
N ALA A 216 -3.76 14.26 21.79
CA ALA A 216 -4.02 15.48 21.04
C ALA A 216 -3.59 15.35 19.58
N GLY A 217 -2.39 14.80 19.34
CA GLY A 217 -1.89 14.49 18.00
C GLY A 217 -2.80 13.54 17.23
N LEU A 218 -3.21 12.42 17.84
CA LEU A 218 -4.13 11.45 17.22
C LEU A 218 -5.48 12.09 16.90
N LYS A 219 -6.06 12.85 17.83
CA LYS A 219 -7.33 13.58 17.58
C LYS A 219 -7.19 14.56 16.43
N THR A 220 -6.06 15.25 16.32
CA THR A 220 -5.78 16.16 15.20
C THR A 220 -5.69 15.41 13.88
N LEU A 221 -4.96 14.29 13.82
CA LEU A 221 -4.87 13.46 12.64
C LEU A 221 -6.24 12.92 12.20
N ILE A 222 -7.06 12.46 13.14
CA ILE A 222 -8.43 11.99 12.87
C ILE A 222 -9.28 13.13 12.30
N LYS A 223 -9.24 14.33 12.91
CA LYS A 223 -9.99 15.50 12.39
C LYS A 223 -9.55 15.90 10.99
N LEU A 224 -8.25 15.88 10.70
CA LEU A 224 -7.72 16.19 9.37
C LEU A 224 -8.15 15.11 8.35
N ARG A 225 -8.09 13.83 8.71
CA ARG A 225 -8.60 12.72 7.89
C ARG A 225 -10.06 12.92 7.55
N ASP A 226 -10.90 13.19 8.55
CA ASP A 226 -12.35 13.33 8.37
C ASP A 226 -12.69 14.57 7.51
N ALA A 227 -11.95 15.67 7.71
CA ALA A 227 -12.09 16.87 6.89
C ALA A 227 -11.68 16.60 5.42
N ALA A 228 -10.57 15.92 5.19
CA ALA A 228 -10.12 15.54 3.86
C ALA A 228 -11.12 14.58 3.18
N ALA A 229 -11.55 13.52 3.88
CA ALA A 229 -12.53 12.57 3.36
C ALA A 229 -13.86 13.26 3.00
N LYS A 230 -14.32 14.19 3.84
CA LYS A 230 -15.53 14.99 3.56
C LYS A 230 -15.34 15.87 2.32
N ALA A 231 -14.20 16.55 2.19
CA ALA A 231 -13.92 17.42 1.04
C ALA A 231 -13.87 16.60 -0.27
N PHE A 232 -13.20 15.46 -0.28
CA PHE A 232 -13.18 14.56 -1.44
C PHE A 232 -14.57 14.01 -1.76
N SER A 233 -15.35 13.59 -0.76
CA SER A 233 -16.73 13.11 -0.96
C SER A 233 -17.65 14.19 -1.53
N GLN A 234 -17.50 15.44 -1.10
CA GLN A 234 -18.26 16.56 -1.63
C GLN A 234 -17.85 16.88 -3.07
N GLY A 235 -16.54 16.88 -3.37
CA GLY A 235 -16.03 17.04 -4.73
C GLY A 235 -16.53 15.95 -5.67
N GLY A 236 -16.48 14.68 -5.24
CA GLY A 236 -16.99 13.56 -6.03
C GLY A 236 -18.49 13.65 -6.35
N ARG A 237 -19.29 14.09 -5.37
CA ARG A 237 -20.74 14.33 -5.61
C ARG A 237 -20.97 15.46 -6.60
N ALA A 238 -20.29 16.59 -6.43
CA ALA A 238 -20.42 17.73 -7.33
C ALA A 238 -20.04 17.37 -8.78
N ILE A 239 -18.99 16.55 -8.95
CA ILE A 239 -18.62 16.01 -10.27
C ILE A 239 -19.71 15.07 -10.79
N GLY A 240 -20.20 14.15 -9.97
CA GLY A 240 -21.29 13.24 -10.34
C GLY A 240 -22.54 14.01 -10.78
N GLU A 241 -22.99 14.97 -10.00
CA GLU A 241 -24.13 15.81 -10.33
C GLU A 241 -23.93 16.60 -11.63
N ALA A 242 -22.70 17.07 -11.91
CA ALA A 242 -22.37 17.80 -13.14
C ALA A 242 -22.26 16.90 -14.39
N THR A 243 -22.03 15.59 -14.19
CA THR A 243 -21.87 14.62 -15.29
C THR A 243 -23.14 13.80 -15.56
N TRP A 244 -24.11 13.83 -14.67
CA TRP A 244 -25.41 13.18 -14.91
C TRP A 244 -26.24 14.01 -15.88
N VAL A 245 -26.66 13.36 -16.95
CA VAL A 245 -27.63 13.91 -17.90
C VAL A 245 -28.98 14.00 -17.18
N SER A 246 -29.67 15.13 -17.32
CA SER A 246 -31.00 15.31 -16.71
C SER A 246 -32.00 14.33 -17.31
N GLU A 247 -33.07 13.99 -16.57
CA GLU A 247 -34.15 13.14 -17.08
C GLU A 247 -34.74 13.69 -18.37
N ASP A 248 -34.88 15.03 -18.50
CA ASP A 248 -35.35 15.70 -19.70
C ASP A 248 -34.42 15.48 -20.91
N GLU A 249 -33.11 15.47 -20.71
CA GLU A 249 -32.13 15.17 -21.77
C GLU A 249 -32.17 13.70 -22.18
N ILE A 250 -32.37 12.77 -21.23
CA ILE A 250 -32.55 11.35 -21.53
C ILE A 250 -33.80 11.12 -22.36
N GLU A 251 -34.92 11.73 -21.98
CA GLU A 251 -36.16 11.66 -22.77
C GLU A 251 -36.02 12.27 -24.17
N ALA A 252 -35.25 13.37 -24.30
CA ALA A 252 -34.99 13.98 -25.60
C ALA A 252 -34.19 13.02 -26.50
N TRP A 253 -33.16 12.36 -25.99
CA TRP A 253 -32.39 11.37 -26.73
C TRP A 253 -33.18 10.13 -27.11
N GLN A 254 -34.06 9.64 -26.22
CA GLN A 254 -34.97 8.53 -26.55
C GLN A 254 -35.90 8.86 -27.69
N LYS A 255 -36.50 10.06 -27.69
CA LYS A 255 -37.36 10.54 -28.76
C LYS A 255 -36.62 10.77 -30.08
N GLU A 256 -35.34 11.11 -30.03
CA GLU A 256 -34.51 11.28 -31.23
C GLU A 256 -34.10 9.93 -31.84
N ALA A 257 -33.84 8.93 -31.00
CA ALA A 257 -33.47 7.57 -31.43
C ALA A 257 -34.67 6.79 -32.04
N GLU A 258 -35.91 7.21 -31.78
CA GLU A 258 -37.13 6.61 -32.34
C GLU A 258 -37.55 7.23 -33.68
N ARG A 259 -36.86 8.26 -34.16
CA ARG A 259 -37.08 8.91 -35.47
C ARG A 259 -36.18 8.35 -36.55
#